data_bd6dff623c72c4da6c4294792206d7fe
#
_entry.id   bd6dff623c72c4da6c4294792206d7fe
#
_cell.length_a   1.000
_cell.length_b   1.000
_cell.length_c   1.000
_cell.angle_alpha   90.00
_cell.angle_beta   90.00
_cell.angle_gamma   90.00
#
_symmetry.space_group_name_H-M   'P 1'
#
loop_
_entity.id
_entity.type
_entity.pdbx_description
1 polymer ?
#
loop_
_entity_poly.entity_id
_entity_poly.type
_entity_poly.pdbx_seq_one_letter_code
_entity_poly.pdbx_strand_id
1 'polypeptide(L)'
;MDRRMLIAASLVMLARGRGARADGAVQPVVKTEAAWRALLTSGQYDVLRGRMTEDPGSSPLIHEHRPGYFICAGCDQGAYRAEDRLEDASGWLSFSRPVPGAVALIRETGFKVQTEVRCSRCDGHQGYVRRDGPQNAERYEVSGMALMFHPAAKDVTP
;
A
#
# COMPACT_ATOMS: atom_id res chain seq x y z
N MET A 1 -76.59 -25.43 -0.77
CA MET A 1 -75.64 -25.45 0.40
C MET A 1 -74.24 -25.61 -0.17
N ASP A 2 -73.62 -24.48 -0.55
CA ASP A 2 -72.28 -24.50 -1.22
C ASP A 2 -71.25 -24.00 -0.24
N ARG A 3 -70.34 -24.88 0.11
CA ARG A 3 -69.14 -24.58 0.91
C ARG A 3 -68.00 -24.23 -0.04
N ARG A 4 -67.77 -22.96 -0.26
CA ARG A 4 -66.56 -22.45 -0.93
C ARG A 4 -65.41 -22.41 0.06
N MET A 5 -64.48 -23.33 -0.09
CA MET A 5 -63.19 -23.31 0.59
C MET A 5 -62.30 -22.24 -0.05
N LEU A 6 -61.95 -21.22 0.73
CA LEU A 6 -60.90 -20.23 0.38
C LEU A 6 -59.55 -20.80 0.79
N ILE A 7 -58.72 -21.17 -0.18
CA ILE A 7 -57.32 -21.53 0.05
C ILE A 7 -56.51 -20.23 0.06
N ALA A 8 -56.08 -19.80 1.25
CA ALA A 8 -55.13 -18.71 1.38
C ALA A 8 -53.71 -19.20 1.04
N ALA A 9 -53.17 -18.80 -0.10
CA ALA A 9 -51.81 -19.07 -0.48
C ALA A 9 -50.87 -18.06 0.25
N SER A 10 -50.15 -18.55 1.26
CA SER A 10 -49.13 -17.76 1.95
C SER A 10 -47.89 -17.69 1.07
N LEU A 11 -47.61 -16.51 0.51
CA LEU A 11 -46.41 -16.21 -0.26
C LEU A 11 -45.25 -15.93 0.73
N VAL A 12 -44.42 -16.94 0.96
CA VAL A 12 -43.16 -16.77 1.72
C VAL A 12 -42.15 -16.08 0.83
N MET A 13 -41.96 -14.76 1.04
CA MET A 13 -40.87 -14.04 0.44
C MET A 13 -39.55 -14.45 1.12
N LEU A 14 -38.75 -15.29 0.47
CA LEU A 14 -37.35 -15.47 0.84
C LEU A 14 -36.57 -14.18 0.52
N ALA A 15 -36.34 -13.38 1.53
CA ALA A 15 -35.35 -12.30 1.46
C ALA A 15 -33.96 -12.91 1.26
N ARG A 16 -33.50 -12.96 0.01
CA ARG A 16 -32.09 -13.23 -0.27
C ARG A 16 -31.27 -12.10 0.29
N GLY A 17 -30.68 -12.31 1.45
CA GLY A 17 -29.66 -11.45 2.00
C GLY A 17 -28.52 -11.34 0.99
N ARG A 18 -28.43 -10.20 0.30
CA ARG A 18 -27.22 -9.81 -0.41
C ARG A 18 -26.16 -9.60 0.67
N GLY A 19 -25.33 -10.63 0.86
CA GLY A 19 -24.09 -10.46 1.59
C GLY A 19 -23.31 -9.33 0.92
N ALA A 20 -23.20 -8.19 1.60
CA ALA A 20 -22.30 -7.13 1.21
C ALA A 20 -20.89 -7.73 1.25
N ARG A 21 -20.37 -8.15 0.09
CA ARG A 21 -18.92 -8.27 -0.08
C ARG A 21 -18.40 -6.88 0.13
N ALA A 22 -17.70 -6.66 1.22
CA ALA A 22 -16.81 -5.53 1.35
C ALA A 22 -15.69 -5.75 0.33
N ASP A 23 -15.92 -5.37 -0.93
CA ASP A 23 -14.85 -5.11 -1.86
C ASP A 23 -14.09 -3.94 -1.26
N GLY A 24 -12.98 -4.26 -0.59
CA GLY A 24 -12.03 -3.28 -0.05
C GLY A 24 -11.28 -2.57 -1.18
N ALA A 25 -12.02 -2.02 -2.13
CA ALA A 25 -11.46 -1.20 -3.18
C ALA A 25 -10.76 -0.01 -2.52
N VAL A 26 -9.46 0.06 -2.71
CA VAL A 26 -8.63 1.16 -2.20
C VAL A 26 -9.19 2.46 -2.78
N GLN A 27 -9.70 3.34 -1.92
CA GLN A 27 -10.25 4.62 -2.35
C GLN A 27 -9.10 5.54 -2.80
N PRO A 28 -9.09 6.00 -4.07
CA PRO A 28 -8.04 6.87 -4.57
C PRO A 28 -7.96 8.20 -3.81
N VAL A 29 -6.73 8.64 -3.54
CA VAL A 29 -6.45 9.97 -3.00
C VAL A 29 -5.87 10.84 -4.10
N VAL A 30 -6.69 11.77 -4.60
CA VAL A 30 -6.30 12.73 -5.63
C VAL A 30 -6.26 14.13 -5.03
N LYS A 31 -5.16 14.84 -5.23
CA LYS A 31 -4.96 16.21 -4.76
C LYS A 31 -4.34 17.05 -5.88
N THR A 32 -4.54 18.36 -5.81
CA THR A 32 -3.82 19.31 -6.67
C THR A 32 -2.34 19.33 -6.32
N GLU A 33 -1.49 19.79 -7.24
CA GLU A 33 -0.08 19.96 -6.98
C GLU A 33 0.18 20.86 -5.77
N ALA A 34 -0.53 21.97 -5.66
CA ALA A 34 -0.42 22.88 -4.53
C ALA A 34 -0.77 22.20 -3.20
N ALA A 35 -1.81 21.35 -3.19
CA ALA A 35 -2.19 20.60 -2.00
C ALA A 35 -1.15 19.53 -1.62
N TRP A 36 -0.49 18.88 -2.59
CA TRP A 36 0.61 17.97 -2.33
C TRP A 36 1.82 18.71 -1.76
N ARG A 37 2.18 19.87 -2.31
CA ARG A 37 3.30 20.70 -1.79
C ARG A 37 3.03 21.23 -0.40
N ALA A 38 1.78 21.50 -0.04
CA ALA A 38 1.42 21.94 1.31
C ALA A 38 1.44 20.78 2.33
N LEU A 39 1.21 19.54 1.88
CA LEU A 39 1.17 18.35 2.74
C LEU A 39 2.54 17.73 2.98
N LEU A 40 3.36 17.64 1.95
CA LEU A 40 4.62 16.91 1.92
C LEU A 40 5.81 17.84 2.19
N THR A 41 6.85 17.31 2.81
CA THR A 41 8.16 18.00 2.78
C THR A 41 8.68 18.03 1.35
N SER A 42 9.66 18.88 1.04
CA SER A 42 10.26 18.96 -0.30
C SER A 42 10.80 17.60 -0.74
N GLY A 43 11.55 16.89 0.09
CA GLY A 43 12.09 15.57 -0.25
C GLY A 43 11.01 14.52 -0.47
N GLN A 44 9.95 14.50 0.34
CA GLN A 44 8.79 13.62 0.12
C GLN A 44 8.07 13.94 -1.19
N TYR A 45 7.91 15.23 -1.50
CA TYR A 45 7.29 15.66 -2.75
C TYR A 45 8.13 15.25 -3.95
N ASP A 46 9.44 15.49 -3.90
CA ASP A 46 10.37 15.17 -4.99
C ASP A 46 10.37 13.67 -5.29
N VAL A 47 10.30 12.82 -4.28
CA VAL A 47 10.21 11.37 -4.46
C VAL A 47 8.80 10.97 -4.93
N LEU A 48 7.76 11.26 -4.14
CA LEU A 48 6.41 10.75 -4.38
C LEU A 48 5.76 11.33 -5.65
N ARG A 49 6.08 12.56 -6.02
CA ARG A 49 5.45 13.28 -7.14
C ARG A 49 6.42 13.58 -8.28
N GLY A 50 7.69 13.86 -7.94
CA GLY A 50 8.76 14.11 -8.92
C GLY A 50 9.47 12.84 -9.40
N ARG A 51 9.23 11.67 -8.78
CA ARG A 51 9.89 10.40 -9.08
C ARG A 51 11.42 10.45 -8.92
N MET A 52 11.87 11.29 -8.01
CA MET A 52 13.29 11.38 -7.68
C MET A 52 13.69 10.24 -6.72
N THR A 53 14.97 9.94 -6.68
CA THR A 53 15.55 8.97 -5.76
C THR A 53 16.36 9.73 -4.72
N GLU A 54 16.22 9.37 -3.45
CA GLU A 54 17.08 9.89 -2.39
C GLU A 54 18.51 9.30 -2.47
N ASP A 55 19.45 9.93 -1.82
CA ASP A 55 20.81 9.38 -1.72
C ASP A 55 20.82 8.10 -0.87
N PRO A 56 21.64 7.09 -1.23
CA PRO A 56 21.79 5.88 -0.42
C PRO A 56 22.21 6.24 1.02
N GLY A 57 21.53 5.64 2.00
CA GLY A 57 21.83 5.86 3.41
C GLY A 57 21.29 7.16 4.00
N SER A 58 20.59 8.00 3.21
CA SER A 58 20.10 9.30 3.70
C SER A 58 18.86 9.20 4.61
N SER A 59 18.06 8.17 4.46
CA SER A 59 16.84 8.01 5.26
C SER A 59 17.13 7.43 6.64
N PRO A 60 16.65 8.06 7.73
CA PRO A 60 16.77 7.48 9.07
C PRO A 60 15.97 6.16 9.21
N LEU A 61 15.01 5.91 8.33
CA LEU A 61 14.20 4.67 8.36
C LEU A 61 15.00 3.40 8.05
N ILE A 62 16.20 3.50 7.47
CA ILE A 62 17.09 2.34 7.30
C ILE A 62 17.54 1.75 8.63
N HIS A 63 17.45 2.49 9.72
CA HIS A 63 17.78 2.04 11.08
C HIS A 63 16.53 1.70 11.91
N GLU A 64 15.34 1.70 11.29
CA GLU A 64 14.10 1.37 11.98
C GLU A 64 13.86 -0.14 11.98
N HIS A 65 13.94 -0.78 13.15
CA HIS A 65 13.84 -2.24 13.31
C HIS A 65 12.69 -2.67 14.24
N ARG A 66 11.92 -1.71 14.76
CA ARG A 66 10.79 -2.03 15.63
C ARG A 66 9.67 -2.73 14.85
N PRO A 67 8.87 -3.58 15.49
CA PRO A 67 7.64 -4.10 14.89
C PRO A 67 6.69 -2.97 14.50
N GLY A 68 6.09 -3.06 13.31
CA GLY A 68 5.19 -2.04 12.83
C GLY A 68 4.98 -2.07 11.33
N TYR A 69 4.53 -0.94 10.80
CA TYR A 69 4.23 -0.74 9.39
C TYR A 69 4.97 0.47 8.85
N PHE A 70 5.46 0.34 7.64
CA PHE A 70 5.86 1.47 6.82
C PHE A 70 4.65 1.90 5.99
N ILE A 71 4.22 3.15 6.16
CA ILE A 71 3.05 3.71 5.51
C ILE A 71 3.47 4.76 4.49
N CYS A 72 2.66 4.95 3.45
CA CYS A 72 2.90 5.97 2.44
C CYS A 72 2.83 7.38 3.04
N ALA A 73 3.88 8.18 2.91
CA ALA A 73 3.92 9.55 3.43
C ALA A 73 2.88 10.49 2.78
N GLY A 74 2.33 10.12 1.61
CA GLY A 74 1.33 10.93 0.91
C GLY A 74 -0.11 10.67 1.35
N CYS A 75 -0.44 9.49 1.86
CA CYS A 75 -1.84 9.12 2.08
C CYS A 75 -2.10 8.13 3.22
N ASP A 76 -1.09 7.84 4.03
CA ASP A 76 -1.14 6.94 5.18
C ASP A 76 -1.54 5.48 4.85
N GLN A 77 -1.47 5.09 3.57
CA GLN A 77 -1.67 3.70 3.16
C GLN A 77 -0.57 2.82 3.76
N GLY A 78 -0.94 1.77 4.51
CA GLY A 78 0.02 0.75 4.92
C GLY A 78 0.63 0.07 3.71
N ALA A 79 1.93 0.25 3.50
CA ALA A 79 2.61 -0.21 2.28
C ALA A 79 3.45 -1.48 2.53
N TYR A 80 4.18 -1.53 3.65
CA TYR A 80 5.05 -2.65 3.98
C TYR A 80 4.99 -2.96 5.47
N ARG A 81 5.26 -4.22 5.84
CA ARG A 81 5.41 -4.64 7.23
C ARG A 81 6.88 -4.67 7.61
N ALA A 82 7.20 -4.32 8.85
CA ALA A 82 8.57 -4.42 9.36
C ALA A 82 9.13 -5.84 9.29
N GLU A 83 8.28 -6.86 9.46
CA GLU A 83 8.67 -8.28 9.37
C GLU A 83 9.07 -8.73 7.95
N ASP A 84 8.62 -8.03 6.92
CA ASP A 84 8.94 -8.31 5.52
C ASP A 84 10.19 -7.56 5.03
N ARG A 85 10.85 -6.81 5.92
CA ARG A 85 12.05 -6.06 5.61
C ARG A 85 13.23 -6.99 5.33
N LEU A 86 14.04 -6.61 4.36
CA LEU A 86 15.30 -7.24 4.02
C LEU A 86 16.45 -6.30 4.41
N GLU A 87 17.46 -6.86 5.04
CA GLU A 87 18.72 -6.14 5.30
C GLU A 87 19.62 -6.30 4.09
N ASP A 88 20.00 -5.20 3.49
CA ASP A 88 20.93 -5.18 2.36
C ASP A 88 21.85 -3.95 2.44
N ALA A 89 22.88 -3.95 1.62
CA ALA A 89 23.87 -2.89 1.58
C ALA A 89 23.54 -1.78 0.55
N SER A 90 22.33 -1.77 -0.02
CA SER A 90 21.97 -0.79 -1.05
C SER A 90 21.86 0.63 -0.50
N GLY A 91 21.62 0.77 0.79
CA GLY A 91 21.38 2.05 1.44
C GLY A 91 19.95 2.56 1.30
N TRP A 92 19.04 1.80 0.69
CA TRP A 92 17.60 2.05 0.65
C TRP A 92 16.83 1.02 1.45
N LEU A 93 15.58 1.35 1.79
CA LEU A 93 14.70 0.35 2.39
C LEU A 93 14.42 -0.76 1.38
N SER A 94 14.49 -1.99 1.85
CA SER A 94 14.25 -3.17 1.04
C SER A 94 13.25 -4.10 1.71
N PHE A 95 12.29 -4.61 0.93
CA PHE A 95 11.25 -5.51 1.43
C PHE A 95 11.10 -6.70 0.50
N SER A 96 10.77 -7.86 1.07
CA SER A 96 10.49 -9.09 0.32
C SER A 96 9.13 -9.03 -0.39
N ARG A 97 8.18 -8.26 0.16
CA ARG A 97 6.83 -8.08 -0.40
C ARG A 97 6.14 -6.84 0.21
N PRO A 98 5.21 -6.23 -0.52
CA PRO A 98 4.31 -5.22 0.03
C PRO A 98 3.12 -5.87 0.77
N VAL A 99 2.39 -5.06 1.52
CA VAL A 99 1.04 -5.42 1.98
C VAL A 99 0.15 -5.69 0.75
N PRO A 100 -0.65 -6.78 0.73
CA PRO A 100 -1.49 -7.10 -0.41
C PRO A 100 -2.37 -5.92 -0.85
N GLY A 101 -2.30 -5.58 -2.14
CA GLY A 101 -3.06 -4.47 -2.73
C GLY A 101 -2.55 -3.06 -2.40
N ALA A 102 -1.47 -2.92 -1.63
CA ALA A 102 -0.95 -1.61 -1.22
C ALA A 102 -0.16 -0.86 -2.29
N VAL A 103 0.36 -1.58 -3.28
CA VAL A 103 1.16 -1.00 -4.36
C VAL A 103 0.64 -1.39 -5.72
N ALA A 104 0.89 -0.54 -6.70
CA ALA A 104 0.75 -0.79 -8.12
C ALA A 104 2.14 -0.95 -8.74
N LEU A 105 2.31 -1.93 -9.62
CA LEU A 105 3.54 -2.21 -10.33
C LEU A 105 3.40 -1.75 -11.77
N ILE A 106 4.21 -0.78 -12.18
CA ILE A 106 4.18 -0.19 -13.52
C ILE A 106 5.44 -0.61 -14.26
N ARG A 107 5.28 -1.43 -15.30
CA ARG A 107 6.40 -1.81 -16.16
C ARG A 107 6.78 -0.65 -17.06
N GLU A 108 7.96 -0.13 -16.86
CA GLU A 108 8.56 0.88 -17.73
C GLU A 108 9.29 0.20 -18.90
N THR A 109 9.10 0.78 -20.09
CA THR A 109 9.76 0.35 -21.31
C THR A 109 10.53 1.54 -21.88
N GLY A 110 11.68 1.30 -22.51
CA GLY A 110 12.52 2.35 -23.08
C GLY A 110 13.99 2.04 -22.86
N PHE A 111 14.80 3.05 -22.60
CA PHE A 111 16.24 2.88 -22.42
C PHE A 111 16.60 1.96 -21.26
N LYS A 112 15.84 2.00 -20.17
CA LYS A 112 15.95 1.08 -19.03
C LYS A 112 14.61 0.39 -18.81
N VAL A 113 14.60 -0.94 -18.93
CA VAL A 113 13.43 -1.75 -18.58
C VAL A 113 13.47 -2.02 -17.08
N GLN A 114 12.49 -1.52 -16.36
CA GLN A 114 12.36 -1.69 -14.91
C GLN A 114 10.89 -1.72 -14.50
N THR A 115 10.62 -2.14 -13.28
CA THR A 115 9.26 -2.13 -12.71
C THR A 115 9.20 -1.11 -11.59
N GLU A 116 8.48 -0.04 -11.81
CA GLU A 116 8.24 1.02 -10.82
C GLU A 116 7.21 0.53 -9.81
N VAL A 117 7.43 0.91 -8.56
CA VAL A 117 6.50 0.69 -7.45
C VAL A 117 5.83 2.01 -7.11
N ARG A 118 4.50 2.03 -7.15
CA ARG A 118 3.69 3.19 -6.75
C ARG A 118 2.71 2.81 -5.66
N CYS A 119 2.35 3.77 -4.83
CA CYS A 119 1.24 3.61 -3.90
C CYS A 119 -0.07 3.40 -4.66
N SER A 120 -0.80 2.32 -4.39
CA SER A 120 -2.07 2.02 -5.07
C SER A 120 -3.17 3.04 -4.78
N ARG A 121 -3.04 3.83 -3.70
CA ARG A 121 -4.06 4.78 -3.26
C ARG A 121 -3.83 6.20 -3.78
N CYS A 122 -2.60 6.69 -3.80
CA CYS A 122 -2.30 8.07 -4.21
C CYS A 122 -1.42 8.19 -5.45
N ASP A 123 -1.07 7.06 -6.07
CA ASP A 123 -0.17 6.97 -7.24
C ASP A 123 1.21 7.60 -7.01
N GLY A 124 1.63 7.73 -5.74
CA GLY A 124 2.95 8.25 -5.40
C GLY A 124 4.04 7.23 -5.70
N HIS A 125 5.11 7.69 -6.37
CA HIS A 125 6.30 6.88 -6.61
C HIS A 125 6.95 6.48 -5.29
N GLN A 126 7.31 5.19 -5.17
CA GLN A 126 7.98 4.69 -3.96
C GLN A 126 9.36 4.11 -4.25
N GLY A 127 9.59 3.58 -5.44
CA GLY A 127 10.84 2.94 -5.80
C GLY A 127 10.70 1.96 -6.95
N TYR A 128 11.48 0.88 -6.91
CA TYR A 128 11.54 -0.11 -8.00
C TYR A 128 11.63 -1.53 -7.48
N VAL A 129 11.12 -2.48 -8.28
CA VAL A 129 11.36 -3.91 -8.06
C VAL A 129 12.73 -4.28 -8.64
N ARG A 130 13.53 -4.97 -7.85
CA ARG A 130 14.80 -5.61 -8.23
C ARG A 130 14.62 -7.13 -8.24
N ARG A 131 15.43 -7.83 -9.00
CA ARG A 131 15.46 -9.30 -9.03
C ARG A 131 16.82 -9.81 -8.54
N ASP A 132 17.22 -9.32 -7.40
CA ASP A 132 18.48 -9.58 -6.71
C ASP A 132 18.25 -9.90 -5.22
N GLY A 133 17.03 -10.15 -4.82
CA GLY A 133 16.67 -10.61 -3.49
C GLY A 133 17.18 -12.03 -3.21
N PRO A 134 16.97 -12.56 -2.00
CA PRO A 134 17.36 -13.93 -1.65
C PRO A 134 16.88 -14.93 -2.71
N GLN A 135 17.78 -15.79 -3.20
CA GLN A 135 17.51 -16.77 -4.26
C GLN A 135 17.00 -16.15 -5.58
N ASN A 136 17.42 -14.92 -5.90
CA ASN A 136 16.94 -14.12 -7.05
C ASN A 136 15.43 -13.79 -7.00
N ALA A 137 14.85 -13.80 -5.81
CA ALA A 137 13.46 -13.34 -5.63
C ALA A 137 13.33 -11.84 -5.89
N GLU A 138 12.10 -11.39 -6.08
CA GLU A 138 11.81 -9.96 -6.16
C GLU A 138 12.10 -9.27 -4.82
N ARG A 139 12.74 -8.12 -4.90
CA ARG A 139 13.05 -7.22 -3.80
C ARG A 139 12.48 -5.85 -4.14
N TYR A 140 11.70 -5.31 -3.25
CA TYR A 140 11.11 -3.97 -3.38
C TYR A 140 12.07 -2.96 -2.75
N GLU A 141 12.84 -2.27 -3.59
CA GLU A 141 13.76 -1.22 -3.19
C GLU A 141 13.02 0.11 -3.17
N VAL A 142 12.91 0.71 -2.00
CA VAL A 142 11.98 1.81 -1.73
C VAL A 142 12.69 2.97 -1.08
N SER A 143 12.41 4.20 -1.54
CA SER A 143 12.89 5.41 -0.91
C SER A 143 12.24 5.60 0.47
N GLY A 144 13.03 5.85 1.49
CA GLY A 144 12.54 6.17 2.82
C GLY A 144 11.77 7.49 2.86
N MET A 145 12.07 8.43 1.97
CA MET A 145 11.30 9.67 1.83
C MET A 145 9.85 9.42 1.38
N ALA A 146 9.59 8.30 0.70
CA ALA A 146 8.22 7.92 0.33
C ALA A 146 7.39 7.38 1.49
N LEU A 147 8.02 7.06 2.62
CA LEU A 147 7.43 6.33 3.72
C LEU A 147 7.51 7.08 5.05
N MET A 148 6.64 6.69 5.97
CA MET A 148 6.71 6.97 7.41
C MET A 148 6.60 5.65 8.16
N PHE A 149 7.11 5.57 9.38
CA PHE A 149 7.00 4.38 10.21
C PHE A 149 5.92 4.56 11.28
N HIS A 150 5.04 3.56 11.39
CA HIS A 150 4.05 3.41 12.44
C HIS A 150 4.39 2.17 13.28
N PRO A 151 4.82 2.35 14.54
CA PRO A 151 5.08 1.21 15.41
C PRO A 151 3.80 0.42 15.67
N ALA A 152 3.91 -0.91 15.80
CA ALA A 152 2.82 -1.72 16.31
C ALA A 152 2.44 -1.24 17.72
N ALA A 153 1.15 -1.25 18.04
CA ALA A 153 0.72 -1.00 19.41
C ALA A 153 1.45 -1.99 20.33
N LYS A 154 2.04 -1.48 21.42
CA LYS A 154 2.56 -2.37 22.45
C LYS A 154 1.35 -3.09 23.02
N ASP A 155 1.35 -4.42 22.98
CA ASP A 155 0.39 -5.19 23.75
C ASP A 155 0.57 -4.76 25.20
N VAL A 156 -0.39 -3.97 25.69
CA VAL A 156 -0.49 -3.69 27.12
C VAL A 156 -1.10 -4.97 27.70
N THR A 157 -0.23 -5.93 27.99
CA THR A 157 -0.64 -7.09 28.79
C THR A 157 -1.09 -6.55 30.14
N PRO A 158 -2.32 -6.87 30.59
CA PRO A 158 -2.85 -6.40 31.86
C PRO A 158 -2.09 -6.98 33.03
#